data_5116c5750d0f5feadd1f5a608b3d11c8
#
_entry.id   5116c5750d0f5feadd1f5a608b3d11c8
#
_cell.length_a   1.000
_cell.length_b   1.000
_cell.length_c   1.000
_cell.angle_alpha   90.00
_cell.angle_beta   90.00
_cell.angle_gamma   90.00
#
_symmetry.space_group_name_H-M   'P 1'
#
loop_
_entity.id
_entity.type
_entity.pdbx_description
1 polymer ?
#
loop_
_entity_poly.entity_id
_entity_poly.type
_entity_poly.pdbx_seq_one_letter_code
_entity_poly.pdbx_strand_id
1 'polypeptide(L)'
;MRIDIYSDTVCPWCYLGKRRFDLAVAARPQYEPAIVWRPFELSPDIPVEGVDRETYMAAKMPDQVRLEQAHTELERHGEASGIRFRFDLISRVPNTRRSHLLIAHAARHGLQAAVTDRIMRAYFEEGCDIGDADELVRLGTEVGLNGPEVRNVVILRIGQDGVVAAERHATVLGITGVPTFIFDGQYTISGAQEVGVFARVFDQVAELASARGVAS
;
A
#
# COMPACT_ATOMS: atom_id res chain seq x y z
N MET A 1 10.22 12.34 -12.78
CA MET A 1 9.08 11.37 -12.89
C MET A 1 8.34 11.32 -11.56
N ARG A 2 7.02 11.52 -11.56
CA ARG A 2 6.17 11.38 -10.37
C ARG A 2 5.34 10.11 -10.48
N ILE A 3 5.18 9.38 -9.38
CA ILE A 3 4.42 8.13 -9.35
C ILE A 3 3.44 8.17 -8.18
N ASP A 4 2.14 8.18 -8.47
CA ASP A 4 1.08 8.05 -7.49
C ASP A 4 0.69 6.57 -7.38
N ILE A 5 0.74 5.98 -6.17
CA ILE A 5 0.47 4.57 -5.90
C ILE A 5 -0.77 4.46 -5.02
N TYR A 6 -1.88 4.02 -5.60
CA TYR A 6 -3.09 3.71 -4.85
C TYR A 6 -3.00 2.32 -4.26
N SER A 7 -3.23 2.21 -2.96
CA SER A 7 -2.95 1.00 -2.19
C SER A 7 -3.80 0.90 -0.95
N ASP A 8 -4.09 -0.33 -0.52
CA ASP A 8 -4.64 -0.61 0.81
C ASP A 8 -3.63 -1.41 1.64
N THR A 9 -3.53 -1.09 2.92
CA THR A 9 -2.58 -1.70 3.86
C THR A 9 -2.89 -3.16 4.19
N VAL A 10 -4.12 -3.63 3.94
CA VAL A 10 -4.58 -5.02 4.12
C VAL A 10 -4.66 -5.81 2.81
N CYS A 11 -4.22 -5.23 1.70
CA CYS A 11 -4.21 -5.89 0.41
C CYS A 11 -2.87 -6.63 0.19
N PRO A 12 -2.85 -7.97 0.14
CA PRO A 12 -1.60 -8.71 -0.04
C PRO A 12 -0.94 -8.46 -1.41
N TRP A 13 -1.76 -8.25 -2.45
CA TRP A 13 -1.27 -7.84 -3.76
C TRP A 13 -0.65 -6.45 -3.76
N CYS A 14 -1.11 -5.54 -2.87
CA CYS A 14 -0.47 -4.24 -2.69
C CYS A 14 0.92 -4.38 -2.08
N TYR A 15 1.08 -5.24 -1.09
CA TYR A 15 2.39 -5.49 -0.48
C TYR A 15 3.36 -6.15 -1.49
N LEU A 16 2.91 -7.15 -2.21
CA LEU A 16 3.69 -7.78 -3.28
C LEU A 16 4.06 -6.78 -4.38
N GLY A 17 3.09 -5.99 -4.84
CA GLY A 17 3.28 -4.96 -5.87
C GLY A 17 4.30 -3.90 -5.44
N LYS A 18 4.21 -3.45 -4.17
CA LYS A 18 5.19 -2.54 -3.58
C LYS A 18 6.61 -3.11 -3.64
N ARG A 19 6.81 -4.35 -3.16
CA ARG A 19 8.14 -4.97 -3.14
C ARG A 19 8.74 -5.12 -4.54
N ARG A 20 7.95 -5.55 -5.51
CA ARG A 20 8.39 -5.66 -6.92
C ARG A 20 8.69 -4.30 -7.54
N PHE A 21 7.88 -3.30 -7.22
CA PHE A 21 8.11 -1.92 -7.62
C PHE A 21 9.41 -1.36 -7.01
N ASP A 22 9.64 -1.56 -5.71
CA ASP A 22 10.86 -1.12 -5.02
C ASP A 22 12.12 -1.77 -5.64
N LEU A 23 12.05 -3.05 -6.00
CA LEU A 23 13.14 -3.73 -6.71
C LEU A 23 13.41 -3.12 -8.09
N ALA A 24 12.36 -2.73 -8.81
CA ALA A 24 12.49 -2.08 -10.11
C ALA A 24 13.10 -0.67 -9.98
N VAL A 25 12.71 0.11 -8.95
CA VAL A 25 13.30 1.42 -8.62
C VAL A 25 14.78 1.26 -8.26
N ALA A 26 15.12 0.31 -7.39
CA ALA A 26 16.51 0.06 -6.98
C ALA A 26 17.42 -0.33 -8.16
N ALA A 27 16.87 -1.04 -9.15
CA ALA A 27 17.59 -1.40 -10.38
C ALA A 27 17.75 -0.24 -11.37
N ARG A 28 17.16 0.93 -11.09
CA ARG A 28 17.15 2.13 -11.95
C ARG A 28 17.38 3.42 -11.17
N PRO A 29 18.52 3.53 -10.47
CA PRO A 29 18.80 4.66 -9.57
C PRO A 29 18.84 6.02 -10.31
N GLN A 30 19.03 6.00 -11.63
CA GLN A 30 19.09 7.22 -12.45
C GLN A 30 17.76 7.98 -12.55
N TYR A 31 16.62 7.35 -12.23
CA TYR A 31 15.33 8.00 -12.42
C TYR A 31 14.82 8.76 -11.18
N GLU A 32 15.27 8.42 -9.97
CA GLU A 32 14.91 9.07 -8.70
C GLU A 32 13.42 9.49 -8.64
N PRO A 33 12.46 8.57 -8.74
CA PRO A 33 11.06 8.93 -8.85
C PRO A 33 10.53 9.57 -7.56
N ALA A 34 9.71 10.63 -7.70
CA ALA A 34 8.92 11.17 -6.59
C ALA A 34 7.68 10.28 -6.38
N ILE A 35 7.72 9.43 -5.35
CA ILE A 35 6.68 8.44 -5.05
C ILE A 35 5.70 9.03 -4.03
N VAL A 36 4.40 8.92 -4.31
CA VAL A 36 3.32 9.35 -3.43
C VAL A 36 2.33 8.19 -3.22
N TRP A 37 2.21 7.73 -1.99
CA TRP A 37 1.21 6.73 -1.60
C TRP A 37 -0.15 7.37 -1.40
N ARG A 38 -1.18 6.83 -2.06
CA ARG A 38 -2.55 7.28 -2.03
C ARG A 38 -3.44 6.25 -1.34
N PRO A 39 -4.34 6.68 -0.46
CA PRO A 39 -5.25 5.77 0.22
C PRO A 39 -6.27 5.19 -0.75
N PHE A 40 -6.60 3.93 -0.53
CA PHE A 40 -7.72 3.23 -1.14
C PHE A 40 -8.18 2.15 -0.16
N GLU A 41 -9.38 2.26 0.38
CA GLU A 41 -9.93 1.27 1.30
C GLU A 41 -10.73 0.23 0.52
N LEU A 42 -10.30 -1.05 0.55
CA LEU A 42 -11.02 -2.17 -0.08
C LEU A 42 -12.35 -2.48 0.61
N SER A 43 -12.46 -2.14 1.88
CA SER A 43 -13.63 -2.42 2.71
C SER A 43 -13.86 -1.27 3.71
N PRO A 44 -14.29 -0.08 3.24
CA PRO A 44 -14.44 1.12 4.06
C PRO A 44 -15.52 0.98 5.16
N ASP A 45 -16.43 0.02 5.00
CA ASP A 45 -17.55 -0.24 5.92
C ASP A 45 -17.18 -1.16 7.09
N ILE A 46 -15.94 -1.66 7.16
CA ILE A 46 -15.47 -2.41 8.33
C ILE A 46 -15.52 -1.50 9.56
N PRO A 47 -16.12 -1.95 10.69
CA PRO A 47 -16.13 -1.20 11.95
C PRO A 47 -14.71 -0.80 12.39
N VAL A 48 -14.61 0.27 13.18
CA VAL A 48 -13.31 0.81 13.66
C VAL A 48 -12.52 -0.21 14.47
N GLU A 49 -13.22 -1.10 15.18
CA GLU A 49 -12.66 -2.21 15.94
C GLU A 49 -12.21 -3.38 15.08
N GLY A 50 -12.45 -3.33 13.76
CA GLY A 50 -12.17 -4.43 12.84
C GLY A 50 -13.16 -5.58 12.96
N VAL A 51 -12.95 -6.63 12.19
CA VAL A 51 -13.76 -7.85 12.21
C VAL A 51 -12.87 -9.09 12.35
N ASP A 52 -13.43 -10.18 12.85
CA ASP A 52 -12.76 -11.47 12.88
C ASP A 52 -12.42 -11.93 11.46
N ARG A 53 -11.16 -12.37 11.26
CA ARG A 53 -10.68 -12.69 9.92
C ARG A 53 -11.34 -13.94 9.34
N GLU A 54 -11.55 -14.96 10.16
CA GLU A 54 -12.16 -16.22 9.69
C GLU A 54 -13.58 -15.95 9.18
N THR A 55 -14.38 -15.24 9.99
CA THR A 55 -15.74 -14.82 9.62
C THR A 55 -15.76 -13.96 8.35
N TYR A 56 -14.84 -12.99 8.24
CA TYR A 56 -14.75 -12.12 7.07
C TYR A 56 -14.37 -12.91 5.81
N MET A 57 -13.38 -13.80 5.90
CA MET A 57 -12.92 -14.57 4.75
C MET A 57 -13.95 -15.62 4.31
N ALA A 58 -14.67 -16.24 5.25
CA ALA A 58 -15.77 -17.15 4.93
C ALA A 58 -16.89 -16.45 4.14
N ALA A 59 -17.17 -15.18 4.45
CA ALA A 59 -18.17 -14.40 3.70
C ALA A 59 -17.63 -13.93 2.34
N LYS A 60 -16.37 -13.51 2.27
CA LYS A 60 -15.76 -12.94 1.06
C LYS A 60 -15.31 -14.00 0.05
N MET A 61 -14.82 -15.12 0.52
CA MET A 61 -14.33 -16.26 -0.28
C MET A 61 -14.76 -17.57 0.39
N PRO A 62 -16.01 -17.98 0.21
CA PRO A 62 -16.56 -19.17 0.88
C PRO A 62 -15.94 -20.50 0.40
N ASP A 63 -15.32 -20.51 -0.77
CA ASP A 63 -14.60 -21.68 -1.28
C ASP A 63 -13.21 -21.76 -0.64
N GLN A 64 -13.07 -22.60 0.38
CA GLN A 64 -11.83 -22.79 1.13
C GLN A 64 -10.67 -23.28 0.26
N VAL A 65 -10.94 -24.11 -0.74
CA VAL A 65 -9.89 -24.61 -1.65
C VAL A 65 -9.30 -23.45 -2.47
N ARG A 66 -10.15 -22.55 -2.96
CA ARG A 66 -9.70 -21.34 -3.68
C ARG A 66 -8.95 -20.40 -2.76
N LEU A 67 -9.36 -20.26 -1.51
CA LEU A 67 -8.67 -19.43 -0.54
C LEU A 67 -7.26 -19.96 -0.27
N GLU A 68 -7.11 -21.26 -0.03
CA GLU A 68 -5.81 -21.91 0.19
C GLU A 68 -4.90 -21.80 -1.05
N GLN A 69 -5.46 -21.98 -2.24
CA GLN A 69 -4.72 -21.79 -3.49
C GLN A 69 -4.22 -20.35 -3.65
N ALA A 70 -5.07 -19.35 -3.34
CA ALA A 70 -4.70 -17.95 -3.41
C ALA A 70 -3.60 -17.60 -2.39
N HIS A 71 -3.65 -18.15 -1.17
CA HIS A 71 -2.60 -17.99 -0.17
C HIS A 71 -1.29 -18.63 -0.65
N THR A 72 -1.32 -19.87 -1.12
CA THR A 72 -0.13 -20.58 -1.64
C THR A 72 0.52 -19.82 -2.79
N GLU A 73 -0.27 -19.27 -3.70
CA GLU A 73 0.24 -18.45 -4.80
C GLU A 73 0.90 -17.17 -4.30
N LEU A 74 0.26 -16.46 -3.37
CA LEU A 74 0.81 -15.24 -2.75
C LEU A 74 2.09 -15.53 -1.98
N GLU A 75 2.16 -16.62 -1.21
CA GLU A 75 3.35 -17.05 -0.48
C GLU A 75 4.51 -17.32 -1.45
N ARG A 76 4.28 -18.09 -2.51
CA ARG A 76 5.29 -18.38 -3.54
C ARG A 76 5.80 -17.09 -4.22
N HIS A 77 4.92 -16.17 -4.59
CA HIS A 77 5.30 -14.88 -5.18
C HIS A 77 5.99 -13.97 -4.17
N GLY A 78 5.54 -14.03 -2.91
CA GLY A 78 6.15 -13.30 -1.80
C GLY A 78 7.59 -13.70 -1.57
N GLU A 79 7.86 -15.00 -1.42
CA GLU A 79 9.22 -15.54 -1.23
C GLU A 79 10.17 -15.09 -2.34
N ALA A 80 9.73 -15.16 -3.60
CA ALA A 80 10.51 -14.69 -4.76
C ALA A 80 10.78 -13.17 -4.73
N SER A 81 10.02 -12.40 -3.94
CA SER A 81 10.13 -10.95 -3.79
C SER A 81 10.67 -10.53 -2.41
N GLY A 82 11.06 -11.49 -1.56
CA GLY A 82 11.59 -11.25 -0.21
C GLY A 82 10.51 -10.90 0.83
N ILE A 83 9.27 -11.37 0.64
CA ILE A 83 8.17 -11.29 1.60
C ILE A 83 7.90 -12.68 2.16
N ARG A 84 7.77 -12.78 3.48
CA ARG A 84 7.31 -14.00 4.15
C ARG A 84 5.88 -13.81 4.66
N PHE A 85 4.90 -14.05 3.82
CA PHE A 85 3.51 -14.01 4.25
C PHE A 85 3.22 -15.01 5.38
N ARG A 86 2.55 -14.54 6.41
CA ARG A 86 2.13 -15.30 7.59
C ARG A 86 0.63 -15.11 7.81
N PHE A 87 -0.17 -15.57 6.84
CA PHE A 87 -1.63 -15.50 6.93
C PHE A 87 -2.20 -16.23 8.15
N ASP A 88 -1.46 -17.21 8.66
CA ASP A 88 -1.76 -17.96 9.89
C ASP A 88 -1.72 -17.11 11.16
N LEU A 89 -0.96 -16.01 11.17
CA LEU A 89 -0.88 -15.10 12.33
C LEU A 89 -1.96 -14.02 12.33
N ILE A 90 -2.61 -13.77 11.20
CA ILE A 90 -3.59 -12.69 11.07
C ILE A 90 -4.94 -13.15 11.63
N SER A 91 -5.34 -12.62 12.78
CA SER A 91 -6.61 -12.93 13.43
C SER A 91 -7.74 -11.95 13.10
N ARG A 92 -7.41 -10.73 12.66
CA ARG A 92 -8.38 -9.65 12.40
C ARG A 92 -8.20 -9.01 11.04
N VAL A 93 -9.31 -8.56 10.45
CA VAL A 93 -9.30 -7.61 9.32
C VAL A 93 -9.65 -6.24 9.88
N PRO A 94 -8.67 -5.32 9.95
CA PRO A 94 -8.89 -4.00 10.53
C PRO A 94 -9.61 -3.06 9.57
N ASN A 95 -10.22 -2.00 10.12
CA ASN A 95 -10.50 -0.79 9.36
C ASN A 95 -9.19 -0.07 9.06
N THR A 96 -8.89 0.22 7.80
CA THR A 96 -7.58 0.74 7.37
C THR A 96 -7.47 2.26 7.41
N ARG A 97 -8.52 2.98 7.80
CA ARG A 97 -8.52 4.45 7.86
C ARG A 97 -7.37 5.01 8.69
N ARG A 98 -7.11 4.45 9.88
CA ARG A 98 -6.04 4.91 10.76
C ARG A 98 -4.65 4.71 10.16
N SER A 99 -4.41 3.58 9.51
CA SER A 99 -3.14 3.31 8.83
C SER A 99 -2.91 4.27 7.65
N HIS A 100 -3.95 4.62 6.90
CA HIS A 100 -3.88 5.63 5.84
C HIS A 100 -3.63 7.04 6.38
N LEU A 101 -4.20 7.40 7.54
CA LEU A 101 -3.88 8.67 8.22
C LEU A 101 -2.41 8.75 8.60
N LEU A 102 -1.85 7.66 9.14
CA LEU A 102 -0.43 7.58 9.49
C LEU A 102 0.46 7.71 8.25
N ILE A 103 0.14 7.03 7.15
CA ILE A 103 0.86 7.13 5.87
C ILE A 103 0.80 8.56 5.33
N ALA A 104 -0.37 9.22 5.39
CA ALA A 104 -0.52 10.61 4.95
C ALA A 104 0.27 11.59 5.83
N HIS A 105 0.31 11.36 7.16
CA HIS A 105 1.12 12.15 8.09
C HIS A 105 2.62 11.99 7.78
N ALA A 106 3.09 10.78 7.56
CA ALA A 106 4.49 10.45 7.26
C ALA A 106 5.01 11.16 5.99
N ALA A 107 4.13 11.51 5.04
CA ALA A 107 4.51 12.24 3.83
C ALA A 107 5.16 13.59 4.15
N ARG A 108 4.72 14.28 5.23
CA ARG A 108 5.25 15.57 5.67
C ARG A 108 6.67 15.49 6.23
N HIS A 109 7.10 14.28 6.56
CA HIS A 109 8.41 13.99 7.16
C HIS A 109 9.34 13.25 6.18
N GLY A 110 8.91 13.02 4.93
CA GLY A 110 9.67 12.24 3.95
C GLY A 110 9.72 10.73 4.25
N LEU A 111 8.87 10.24 5.17
CA LEU A 111 8.88 8.86 5.67
C LEU A 111 7.72 8.01 5.15
N GLN A 112 6.98 8.50 4.14
CA GLN A 112 5.77 7.83 3.65
C GLN A 112 6.02 6.40 3.19
N ALA A 113 7.05 6.17 2.38
CA ALA A 113 7.39 4.84 1.87
C ALA A 113 7.82 3.88 2.99
N ALA A 114 8.61 4.36 3.95
CA ALA A 114 9.08 3.58 5.09
C ALA A 114 7.94 3.18 6.03
N VAL A 115 7.02 4.10 6.32
CA VAL A 115 5.82 3.84 7.12
C VAL A 115 4.90 2.83 6.42
N THR A 116 4.68 3.00 5.12
CA THR A 116 3.87 2.05 4.34
C THR A 116 4.46 0.64 4.38
N ASP A 117 5.78 0.53 4.19
CA ASP A 117 6.49 -0.76 4.29
C ASP A 117 6.34 -1.38 5.67
N ARG A 118 6.56 -0.59 6.73
CA ARG A 118 6.50 -1.07 8.11
C ARG A 118 5.11 -1.56 8.51
N ILE A 119 4.05 -0.85 8.09
CA ILE A 119 2.66 -1.24 8.34
C ILE A 119 2.33 -2.54 7.63
N MET A 120 2.64 -2.66 6.33
CA MET A 120 2.34 -3.87 5.57
C MET A 120 3.11 -5.08 6.10
N ARG A 121 4.38 -4.89 6.46
CA ARG A 121 5.18 -5.93 7.09
C ARG A 121 4.60 -6.37 8.43
N ALA A 122 4.19 -5.44 9.30
CA ALA A 122 3.57 -5.74 10.57
C ALA A 122 2.32 -6.62 10.40
N TYR A 123 1.47 -6.26 9.45
CA TYR A 123 0.24 -7.01 9.19
C TYR A 123 0.51 -8.39 8.59
N PHE A 124 1.28 -8.45 7.50
CA PHE A 124 1.42 -9.67 6.70
C PHE A 124 2.48 -10.65 7.18
N GLU A 125 3.54 -10.18 7.86
CA GLU A 125 4.63 -11.03 8.29
C GLU A 125 4.66 -11.23 9.82
N GLU A 126 4.07 -10.30 10.59
CA GLU A 126 4.10 -10.32 12.06
C GLU A 126 2.71 -10.56 12.67
N GLY A 127 1.62 -10.49 11.89
CA GLY A 127 0.24 -10.70 12.34
C GLY A 127 -0.31 -9.59 13.25
N CYS A 128 0.29 -8.39 13.21
CA CYS A 128 -0.12 -7.27 14.05
C CYS A 128 -1.47 -6.69 13.60
N ASP A 129 -2.30 -6.27 14.57
CA ASP A 129 -3.54 -5.53 14.27
C ASP A 129 -3.22 -4.07 13.95
N ILE A 130 -3.14 -3.74 12.67
CA ILE A 130 -2.87 -2.37 12.19
C ILE A 130 -4.12 -1.45 12.25
N GLY A 131 -5.23 -1.88 12.83
CA GLY A 131 -6.37 -1.06 13.24
C GLY A 131 -6.20 -0.51 14.66
N ASP A 132 -5.33 -1.15 15.47
CA ASP A 132 -5.03 -0.70 16.82
C ASP A 132 -4.18 0.59 16.82
N ALA A 133 -4.61 1.57 17.62
CA ALA A 133 -3.94 2.88 17.64
C ALA A 133 -2.57 2.83 18.30
N ASP A 134 -2.39 2.02 19.36
CA ASP A 134 -1.12 1.91 20.08
C ASP A 134 -0.10 1.16 19.21
N GLU A 135 -0.54 0.16 18.46
CA GLU A 135 0.28 -0.53 17.48
C GLU A 135 0.75 0.42 16.38
N LEU A 136 -0.13 1.24 15.80
CA LEU A 136 0.26 2.23 14.80
C LEU A 136 1.23 3.29 15.35
N VAL A 137 1.07 3.69 16.63
CA VAL A 137 2.03 4.59 17.31
C VAL A 137 3.41 3.93 17.42
N ARG A 138 3.45 2.66 17.80
CA ARG A 138 4.70 1.88 17.88
C ARG A 138 5.38 1.81 16.52
N LEU A 139 4.64 1.40 15.48
CA LEU A 139 5.15 1.27 14.10
C LEU A 139 5.67 2.61 13.54
N GLY A 140 4.93 3.70 13.74
CA GLY A 140 5.35 5.03 13.31
C GLY A 140 6.61 5.50 14.03
N THR A 141 6.73 5.22 15.33
CA THR A 141 7.90 5.58 16.14
C THR A 141 9.14 4.78 15.72
N GLU A 142 9.00 3.50 15.42
CA GLU A 142 10.10 2.66 14.90
C GLU A 142 10.70 3.21 13.59
N VAL A 143 9.91 3.90 12.79
CA VAL A 143 10.37 4.52 11.52
C VAL A 143 10.90 5.94 11.72
N GLY A 144 10.85 6.47 12.94
CA GLY A 144 11.42 7.77 13.30
C GLY A 144 10.41 8.92 13.37
N LEU A 145 9.10 8.63 13.34
CA LEU A 145 8.08 9.66 13.60
C LEU A 145 7.97 9.95 15.11
N ASN A 146 7.49 11.15 15.43
CA ASN A 146 7.22 11.55 16.82
C ASN A 146 5.98 10.81 17.37
N GLY A 147 6.16 9.93 18.36
CA GLY A 147 5.09 9.08 18.89
C GLY A 147 3.86 9.87 19.40
N PRO A 148 3.99 10.92 20.21
CA PRO A 148 2.89 11.81 20.59
C PRO A 148 2.12 12.40 19.41
N GLU A 149 2.80 12.83 18.35
CA GLU A 149 2.14 13.36 17.13
C GLU A 149 1.39 12.24 16.39
N VAL A 150 2.01 11.06 16.22
CA VAL A 150 1.36 9.88 15.63
C VAL A 150 0.09 9.53 16.42
N ARG A 151 0.17 9.50 17.77
CA ARG A 151 -0.98 9.22 18.63
C ARG A 151 -2.13 10.20 18.37
N ASN A 152 -1.82 11.49 18.29
CA ASN A 152 -2.84 12.51 17.98
C ASN A 152 -3.46 12.29 16.59
N VAL A 153 -2.63 11.98 15.58
CA VAL A 153 -3.10 11.73 14.22
C VAL A 153 -4.07 10.54 14.18
N VAL A 154 -3.71 9.40 14.76
CA VAL A 154 -4.51 8.17 14.66
C VAL A 154 -5.74 8.16 15.56
N ILE A 155 -5.68 8.78 16.76
CA ILE A 155 -6.80 8.84 17.71
C ILE A 155 -7.77 9.95 17.36
N LEU A 156 -7.28 11.16 17.12
CA LEU A 156 -8.10 12.34 16.80
C LEU A 156 -8.46 12.40 15.31
N ARG A 157 -7.97 11.45 14.51
CA ARG A 157 -8.21 11.35 13.05
C ARG A 157 -7.83 12.63 12.31
N ILE A 158 -6.71 13.24 12.70
CA ILE A 158 -6.22 14.47 12.05
C ILE A 158 -5.87 14.18 10.59
N GLY A 159 -6.49 14.92 9.68
CA GLY A 159 -6.31 14.76 8.23
C GLY A 159 -7.28 13.79 7.57
N GLN A 160 -8.32 13.31 8.29
CA GLN A 160 -9.31 12.37 7.75
C GLN A 160 -9.98 12.90 6.47
N ASP A 161 -10.33 14.19 6.42
CA ASP A 161 -10.97 14.77 5.23
C ASP A 161 -10.06 14.68 4.00
N GLY A 162 -8.74 14.79 4.20
CA GLY A 162 -7.75 14.63 3.13
C GLY A 162 -7.68 13.18 2.61
N VAL A 163 -7.76 12.18 3.51
CA VAL A 163 -7.81 10.76 3.13
C VAL A 163 -9.09 10.48 2.35
N VAL A 164 -10.25 10.90 2.86
CA VAL A 164 -11.54 10.73 2.18
C VAL A 164 -11.56 11.44 0.81
N ALA A 165 -10.99 12.63 0.71
CA ALA A 165 -10.91 13.35 -0.55
C ALA A 165 -10.01 12.61 -1.56
N ALA A 166 -8.89 12.01 -1.12
CA ALA A 166 -8.02 11.23 -1.99
C ALA A 166 -8.68 9.93 -2.49
N GLU A 167 -9.49 9.27 -1.66
CA GLU A 167 -10.29 8.11 -2.07
C GLU A 167 -11.37 8.46 -3.09
N ARG A 168 -12.08 9.58 -2.89
CA ARG A 168 -13.03 10.10 -3.88
C ARG A 168 -12.33 10.42 -5.19
N HIS A 169 -11.13 10.98 -5.13
CA HIS A 169 -10.34 11.25 -6.33
C HIS A 169 -9.97 9.95 -7.07
N ALA A 170 -9.64 8.87 -6.37
CA ALA A 170 -9.43 7.55 -6.97
C ALA A 170 -10.65 7.09 -7.78
N THR A 171 -11.85 7.27 -7.23
CA THR A 171 -13.12 6.96 -7.93
C THR A 171 -13.30 7.80 -9.19
N VAL A 172 -12.99 9.11 -9.14
CA VAL A 172 -13.04 10.01 -10.31
C VAL A 172 -12.07 9.58 -11.40
N LEU A 173 -10.89 9.08 -11.01
CA LEU A 173 -9.91 8.51 -11.96
C LEU A 173 -10.30 7.13 -12.51
N GLY A 174 -11.42 6.56 -12.08
CA GLY A 174 -11.87 5.24 -12.51
C GLY A 174 -11.06 4.08 -11.89
N ILE A 175 -10.37 4.30 -10.78
CA ILE A 175 -9.63 3.26 -10.07
C ILE A 175 -10.63 2.37 -9.34
N THR A 176 -10.71 1.11 -9.73
CA THR A 176 -11.63 0.10 -9.18
C THR A 176 -10.91 -1.00 -8.41
N GLY A 177 -9.58 -0.96 -8.35
CA GLY A 177 -8.78 -1.97 -7.67
C GLY A 177 -7.35 -1.50 -7.41
N VAL A 178 -6.70 -2.19 -6.48
CA VAL A 178 -5.35 -1.87 -6.02
C VAL A 178 -4.47 -3.14 -6.00
N PRO A 179 -3.13 -3.00 -6.14
CA PRO A 179 -2.42 -1.74 -6.33
C PRO A 179 -2.61 -1.15 -7.72
N THR A 180 -2.65 0.18 -7.81
CA THR A 180 -2.64 0.91 -9.08
C THR A 180 -1.55 1.97 -9.04
N PHE A 181 -0.68 1.97 -10.04
CA PHE A 181 0.47 2.87 -10.18
C PHE A 181 0.22 3.82 -11.34
N ILE A 182 0.29 5.13 -11.10
CA ILE A 182 0.09 6.16 -12.12
C ILE A 182 1.39 6.96 -12.26
N PHE A 183 2.00 6.89 -13.44
CA PHE A 183 3.23 7.58 -13.79
C PHE A 183 2.91 8.90 -14.49
N ASP A 184 3.42 10.01 -13.94
CA ASP A 184 3.25 11.38 -14.42
C ASP A 184 1.78 11.76 -14.74
N GLY A 185 0.81 11.12 -14.06
CA GLY A 185 -0.62 11.32 -14.26
C GLY A 185 -1.16 10.80 -15.59
N GLN A 186 -0.39 10.03 -16.37
CA GLN A 186 -0.72 9.66 -17.75
C GLN A 186 -0.70 8.15 -18.02
N TYR A 187 0.22 7.42 -17.40
CA TYR A 187 0.41 5.99 -17.67
C TYR A 187 0.04 5.19 -16.43
N THR A 188 -0.87 4.25 -16.58
CA THR A 188 -1.39 3.45 -15.47
C THR A 188 -0.99 1.99 -15.60
N ILE A 189 -0.50 1.43 -14.50
CA ILE A 189 -0.29 0.00 -14.32
C ILE A 189 -1.18 -0.47 -13.16
N SER A 190 -1.94 -1.54 -13.38
CA SER A 190 -2.77 -2.16 -12.35
C SER A 190 -2.20 -3.51 -11.93
N GLY A 191 -2.33 -3.83 -10.63
CA GLY A 191 -1.92 -5.10 -10.04
C GLY A 191 -0.42 -5.19 -9.71
N ALA A 192 -0.07 -6.27 -9.01
CA ALA A 192 1.29 -6.59 -8.60
C ALA A 192 2.10 -7.17 -9.77
N GLN A 193 2.43 -6.34 -10.74
CA GLN A 193 3.18 -6.74 -11.93
C GLN A 193 4.58 -7.23 -11.57
N GLU A 194 5.19 -8.01 -12.47
CA GLU A 194 6.57 -8.46 -12.34
C GLU A 194 7.56 -7.29 -12.41
N VAL A 195 8.71 -7.42 -11.75
CA VAL A 195 9.78 -6.40 -11.71
C VAL A 195 10.14 -5.90 -13.11
N GLY A 196 10.23 -6.81 -14.07
CA GLY A 196 10.56 -6.47 -15.46
C GLY A 196 9.48 -5.64 -16.17
N VAL A 197 8.22 -5.69 -15.74
CA VAL A 197 7.14 -4.83 -16.27
C VAL A 197 7.35 -3.41 -15.78
N PHE A 198 7.51 -3.21 -14.47
CA PHE A 198 7.82 -1.90 -13.89
C PHE A 198 9.06 -1.28 -14.53
N ALA A 199 10.10 -2.10 -14.67
CA ALA A 199 11.35 -1.69 -15.27
C ALA A 199 11.16 -1.11 -16.68
N ARG A 200 10.42 -1.80 -17.56
CA ARG A 200 10.12 -1.32 -18.92
C ARG A 200 9.31 -0.03 -18.92
N VAL A 201 8.35 0.10 -18.00
CA VAL A 201 7.53 1.32 -17.92
C VAL A 201 8.35 2.51 -17.45
N PHE A 202 9.27 2.34 -16.49
CA PHE A 202 10.22 3.39 -16.13
C PHE A 202 10.99 3.89 -17.35
N ASP A 203 11.56 2.97 -18.14
CA ASP A 203 12.35 3.31 -19.32
C ASP A 203 11.49 4.05 -20.37
N GLN A 204 10.27 3.54 -20.67
CA GLN A 204 9.37 4.15 -21.63
C GLN A 204 8.89 5.56 -21.22
N VAL A 205 8.54 5.74 -19.94
CA VAL A 205 8.08 7.06 -19.44
C VAL A 205 9.24 8.07 -19.50
N ALA A 206 10.46 7.65 -19.17
CA ALA A 206 11.63 8.51 -19.25
C ALA A 206 11.97 8.89 -20.71
N GLU A 207 11.90 7.97 -21.66
CA GLU A 207 12.08 8.24 -23.09
C GLU A 207 11.04 9.24 -23.62
N LEU A 208 9.76 9.04 -23.27
CA LEU A 208 8.68 9.94 -23.70
C LEU A 208 8.82 11.34 -23.10
N ALA A 209 9.27 11.45 -21.84
CA ALA A 209 9.54 12.74 -21.21
C ALA A 209 10.70 13.48 -21.92
N SER A 210 11.77 12.77 -22.25
CA SER A 210 12.91 13.31 -22.99
C SER A 210 12.53 13.77 -24.40
N ALA A 211 11.71 13.00 -25.12
CA ALA A 211 11.23 13.38 -26.45
C ALA A 211 10.37 14.65 -26.46
N ARG A 212 9.58 14.89 -25.39
CA ARG A 212 8.78 16.13 -25.22
C ARG A 212 9.63 17.34 -24.86
N GLY A 213 10.69 17.16 -24.06
CA GLY A 213 11.60 18.23 -23.65
C GLY A 213 12.52 18.70 -24.77
N VAL A 214 12.71 17.90 -25.81
CA VAL A 214 13.49 18.29 -27.02
C VAL A 214 12.60 19.01 -28.05
N ALA A 215 11.27 18.92 -27.94
CA ALA A 215 10.30 19.53 -28.84
C ALA A 215 9.80 20.91 -28.38
N SER A 216 10.29 21.42 -27.24
CA SER A 216 9.99 22.75 -26.66
C SER A 216 11.22 23.68 -26.69
#